data_d968b384a22103f79927788cd251bf28
#
_entry.id   d968b384a22103f79927788cd251bf28
#
_cell.length_a   1.000
_cell.length_b   1.000
_cell.length_c   1.000
_cell.angle_alpha   90.00
_cell.angle_beta   90.00
_cell.angle_gamma   90.00
#
_symmetry.space_group_name_H-M   'P 1'
#
loop_
_entity.id
_entity.type
_entity.pdbx_description
1 polymer ?
#
loop_
_entity_poly.entity_id
_entity_poly.type
_entity_poly.pdbx_seq_one_letter_code
_entity_poly.pdbx_strand_id
1 'polypeptide(L)'
;SWLLRIEAPKELAPFLAYKGSIVVNGVSLTVNKTEDSATACIVDINIIPHTLQNTTLGKLAQGDAVNLEIDLIARYVARMLNKI
;
A
#
# COMPACT_ATOMS: atom_id res chain seq x y z
N SER A 1 -15.57 6.16 -6.50
CA SER A 1 -14.44 5.47 -5.87
C SER A 1 -14.27 5.93 -4.42
N TRP A 2 -13.55 5.17 -3.65
CA TRP A 2 -13.32 5.40 -2.24
C TRP A 2 -11.83 5.51 -1.99
N LEU A 3 -11.41 6.54 -1.25
CA LEU A 3 -10.00 6.75 -0.95
C LEU A 3 -9.63 6.02 0.34
N LEU A 4 -8.65 5.13 0.23
CA LEU A 4 -8.02 4.50 1.39
C LEU A 4 -6.63 5.11 1.57
N ARG A 5 -6.41 5.72 2.72
CA ARG A 5 -5.09 6.28 3.07
C ARG A 5 -4.49 5.46 4.18
N ILE A 6 -3.29 4.95 3.95
CA ILE A 6 -2.59 4.07 4.88
C ILE A 6 -1.29 4.73 5.33
N GLU A 7 -1.05 4.69 6.63
CA GLU A 7 0.25 5.07 7.18
C GLU A 7 1.09 3.80 7.31
N ALA A 8 2.04 3.64 6.39
CA ALA A 8 2.91 2.48 6.35
C ALA A 8 4.22 2.77 7.10
N PRO A 9 4.85 1.75 7.69
CA PRO A 9 6.16 1.92 8.31
C PRO A 9 7.18 2.49 7.33
N LYS A 10 8.06 3.34 7.80
CA LYS A 10 9.08 4.00 6.98
C LYS A 10 9.94 3.00 6.21
N GLU A 11 10.20 1.86 6.79
CA GLU A 11 11.03 0.80 6.19
C GLU A 11 10.44 0.27 4.89
N LEU A 12 9.13 0.41 4.69
CA LEU A 12 8.46 -0.06 3.48
C LEU A 12 8.51 0.96 2.33
N ALA A 13 8.90 2.19 2.60
CA ALA A 13 8.91 3.26 1.59
C ALA A 13 9.64 2.89 0.29
N PRO A 14 10.82 2.22 0.32
CA PRO A 14 11.51 1.86 -0.92
C PRO A 14 10.74 0.91 -1.83
N PHE A 15 9.74 0.22 -1.29
CA PHE A 15 8.96 -0.78 -2.03
C PHE A 15 7.62 -0.24 -2.53
N LEU A 16 7.30 1.00 -2.21
CA LEU A 16 5.99 1.59 -2.52
C LEU A 16 6.17 2.73 -3.50
N ALA A 17 5.48 2.64 -4.63
CA ALA A 17 5.60 3.64 -5.68
C ALA A 17 4.27 3.82 -6.40
N TYR A 18 4.09 4.99 -6.98
CA TYR A 18 2.93 5.31 -7.82
C TYR A 18 2.75 4.25 -8.90
N LYS A 19 1.53 3.76 -9.04
CA LYS A 19 1.11 2.68 -9.95
C LYS A 19 1.65 1.30 -9.60
N GLY A 20 2.45 1.17 -8.55
CA GLY A 20 2.87 -0.12 -8.05
C GLY A 20 1.76 -0.83 -7.31
N SER A 21 2.01 -2.08 -6.92
CA SER A 21 1.03 -2.91 -6.22
C SER A 21 1.35 -2.99 -4.73
N ILE A 22 0.31 -3.07 -3.92
CA ILE A 22 0.39 -3.34 -2.50
C ILE A 22 -0.76 -4.28 -2.13
N VAL A 23 -0.53 -5.21 -1.22
CA VAL A 23 -1.57 -6.08 -0.71
C VAL A 23 -2.01 -5.59 0.66
N VAL A 24 -3.28 -5.29 0.82
CA VAL A 24 -3.87 -4.80 2.07
C VAL A 24 -4.91 -5.81 2.52
N ASN A 25 -4.69 -6.42 3.69
CA ASN A 25 -5.58 -7.46 4.22
C ASN A 25 -5.90 -8.55 3.19
N GLY A 26 -4.88 -8.96 2.43
CA GLY A 26 -5.03 -10.00 1.42
C GLY A 26 -5.59 -9.54 0.08
N VAL A 27 -5.87 -8.25 -0.09
CA VAL A 27 -6.43 -7.71 -1.33
C VAL A 27 -5.35 -6.93 -2.08
N SER A 28 -5.07 -7.31 -3.33
CA SER A 28 -4.08 -6.62 -4.16
C SER A 28 -4.68 -5.33 -4.72
N LEU A 29 -3.98 -4.22 -4.50
CA LEU A 29 -4.44 -2.88 -4.87
C LEU A 29 -3.33 -2.11 -5.56
N THR A 30 -3.70 -1.07 -6.30
CA THR A 30 -2.74 -0.21 -6.98
C THR A 30 -2.53 1.08 -6.18
N VAL A 31 -1.27 1.43 -5.98
CA VAL A 31 -0.87 2.65 -5.28
C VAL A 31 -1.14 3.86 -6.17
N ASN A 32 -1.91 4.81 -5.67
CA ASN A 32 -2.25 6.03 -6.40
C ASN A 32 -1.32 7.19 -6.07
N LYS A 33 -0.79 7.24 -4.85
CA LYS A 33 0.09 8.31 -4.40
C LYS A 33 0.89 7.84 -3.21
N THR A 34 2.13 8.27 -3.11
CA THR A 34 2.94 8.07 -1.90
C THR A 34 3.48 9.41 -1.43
N GLU A 35 3.61 9.55 -0.13
CA GLU A 35 4.20 10.74 0.48
C GLU A 35 5.03 10.31 1.68
N ASP A 36 6.33 10.54 1.62
CA ASP A 36 7.23 10.16 2.70
C ASP A 36 7.31 11.27 3.74
N SER A 37 7.24 10.86 5.00
CA SER A 37 7.51 11.73 6.14
C SER A 37 8.76 11.22 6.86
N ALA A 38 9.13 11.90 7.96
CA ALA A 38 10.27 11.46 8.75
C ALA A 38 10.07 10.08 9.38
N THR A 39 8.82 9.69 9.63
CA THR A 39 8.49 8.49 10.41
C THR A 39 7.66 7.46 9.66
N ALA A 40 7.11 7.80 8.50
CA ALA A 40 6.18 6.92 7.81
C ALA A 40 6.16 7.18 6.31
N CYS A 41 5.57 6.26 5.57
CA CYS A 41 5.19 6.45 4.18
C CYS A 41 3.67 6.45 4.10
N ILE A 42 3.09 7.55 3.65
CA ILE A 42 1.64 7.65 3.51
C ILE A 42 1.27 7.19 2.11
N VAL A 43 0.39 6.20 2.03
CA VAL A 43 -0.01 5.58 0.77
C VAL A 43 -1.48 5.82 0.53
N ASP A 44 -1.82 6.41 -0.63
CA ASP A 44 -3.20 6.63 -1.04
C ASP A 44 -3.56 5.61 -2.12
N ILE A 45 -4.74 5.01 -1.95
CA ILE A 45 -5.28 3.99 -2.85
C ILE A 45 -6.74 4.32 -3.13
N ASN A 46 -7.10 4.37 -4.42
CA ASN A 46 -8.50 4.50 -4.80
C ASN A 46 -9.10 3.11 -4.96
N ILE A 47 -10.19 2.85 -4.25
CA ILE A 47 -10.85 1.55 -4.27
C ILE A 47 -12.17 1.68 -5.01
N ILE A 48 -12.38 0.82 -6.01
CA ILE A 48 -13.63 0.81 -6.79
C ILE A 48 -14.75 0.16 -5.95
N PRO A 49 -16.01 0.52 -6.20
CA PRO A 49 -17.13 -0.01 -5.40
C PRO A 49 -17.21 -1.54 -5.38
N HIS A 50 -16.90 -2.20 -6.48
CA HIS A 50 -16.93 -3.65 -6.55
C HIS A 50 -15.99 -4.28 -5.50
N THR A 51 -14.77 -3.74 -5.37
CA THR A 51 -13.81 -4.22 -4.39
C THR A 51 -14.29 -3.96 -2.97
N LEU A 52 -14.87 -2.80 -2.70
CA LEU A 52 -15.42 -2.49 -1.38
C LEU A 52 -16.52 -3.47 -0.97
N GLN A 53 -17.40 -3.84 -1.93
CA GLN A 53 -18.53 -4.72 -1.65
C GLN A 53 -18.14 -6.18 -1.50
N ASN A 54 -17.05 -6.60 -2.13
CA ASN A 54 -16.65 -8.01 -2.21
C ASN A 54 -15.42 -8.36 -1.37
N THR A 55 -14.94 -7.43 -0.55
CA THR A 55 -13.80 -7.66 0.34
C THR A 55 -14.08 -7.10 1.72
N THR A 56 -13.20 -7.42 2.68
CA THR A 56 -13.31 -6.87 4.04
C THR A 56 -12.93 -5.39 4.11
N LEU A 57 -12.37 -4.82 3.04
CA LEU A 57 -11.93 -3.41 3.04
C LEU A 57 -13.09 -2.45 3.29
N GLY A 58 -14.30 -2.80 2.85
CA GLY A 58 -15.48 -1.95 3.07
C GLY A 58 -15.87 -1.81 4.53
N LYS A 59 -15.32 -2.63 5.42
CA LYS A 59 -15.60 -2.59 6.86
C LYS A 59 -14.56 -1.81 7.65
N LEU A 60 -13.52 -1.30 6.99
CA LEU A 60 -12.48 -0.54 7.68
C LEU A 60 -13.00 0.81 8.14
N ALA A 61 -12.56 1.21 9.33
CA ALA A 61 -12.81 2.53 9.88
C ALA A 61 -11.48 3.23 10.13
N GLN A 62 -11.53 4.54 10.21
CA GLN A 62 -10.34 5.34 10.50
C GLN A 62 -9.71 4.87 11.81
N GLY A 63 -8.40 4.68 11.78
CA GLY A 63 -7.66 4.21 12.95
C GLY A 63 -7.46 2.71 13.01
N ASP A 64 -8.13 1.94 12.14
CA ASP A 64 -7.94 0.50 12.09
C ASP A 64 -6.55 0.15 11.59
N ALA A 65 -5.97 -0.91 12.15
CA ALA A 65 -4.72 -1.48 11.65
C ALA A 65 -5.02 -2.44 10.49
N VAL A 66 -4.10 -2.49 9.53
CA VAL A 66 -4.21 -3.40 8.39
C VAL A 66 -2.90 -4.17 8.20
N ASN A 67 -3.00 -5.34 7.58
CA ASN A 67 -1.83 -6.12 7.21
C ASN A 67 -1.39 -5.71 5.81
N LEU A 68 -0.09 -5.46 5.65
CA LEU A 68 0.48 -5.03 4.37
C LEU A 68 1.46 -6.07 3.86
N GLU A 69 1.40 -6.34 2.55
CA GLU A 69 2.40 -7.16 1.86
C GLU A 69 2.94 -6.37 0.68
N ILE A 70 4.26 -6.40 0.54
CA ILE A 70 4.95 -5.71 -0.54
C ILE A 70 4.92 -6.58 -1.79
N ASP A 71 4.78 -5.95 -2.95
CA ASP A 71 4.89 -6.64 -4.23
C ASP A 71 6.27 -7.30 -4.35
N LEU A 72 6.27 -8.56 -4.75
CA LEU A 72 7.49 -9.35 -4.88
C LEU A 72 8.49 -8.71 -5.85
N ILE A 73 8.00 -8.16 -6.95
CA ILE A 73 8.86 -7.50 -7.94
C ILE A 73 9.56 -6.30 -7.31
N ALA A 74 8.86 -5.54 -6.47
CA ALA A 74 9.46 -4.40 -5.77
C ALA A 74 10.62 -4.83 -4.87
N ARG A 75 10.49 -5.99 -4.22
CA ARG A 75 11.58 -6.53 -3.40
C ARG A 75 12.81 -6.87 -4.23
N TYR A 76 12.61 -7.49 -5.39
CA TYR A 76 13.73 -7.83 -6.26
C TYR A 76 14.43 -6.59 -6.80
N VAL A 77 13.67 -5.59 -7.23
CA VAL A 77 14.25 -4.35 -7.73
C VAL A 77 15.05 -3.65 -6.63
N ALA A 78 14.49 -3.55 -5.43
CA ALA A 78 15.18 -2.93 -4.29
C ALA A 78 16.48 -3.67 -3.97
N ARG A 79 16.46 -4.99 -3.99
CA ARG A 79 17.66 -5.80 -3.74
C ARG A 79 18.73 -5.55 -4.79
N MET A 80 18.33 -5.48 -6.06
CA MET A 80 19.27 -5.22 -7.15
C MET A 80 19.94 -3.87 -7.03
N LEU A 81 19.18 -2.84 -6.61
CA LEU A 81 19.72 -1.50 -6.44
C LEU A 81 20.62 -1.36 -5.23
N ASN A 82 20.45 -2.20 -4.23
CA ASN A 82 21.23 -2.15 -2.98
C ASN A 82 22.41 -3.10 -2.95
N LYS A 83 22.68 -3.80 -4.00
CA LYS A 83 23.71 -4.81 -3.97
C LYS A 83 25.13 -4.27 -4.05
N ILE A 84 25.28 -3.03 -4.26
CA ILE A 84 26.57 -2.40 -4.40
C ILE A 84 27.37 -2.43 -3.13
#